data_a481dd29b958b5bdc89458cd0726f62c
#
_entry.id   a481dd29b958b5bdc89458cd0726f62c
#
_cell.length_a   1.000
_cell.length_b   1.000
_cell.length_c   1.000
_cell.angle_alpha   90.00
_cell.angle_beta   90.00
_cell.angle_gamma   90.00
#
_symmetry.space_group_name_H-M   'P 1'
#
loop_
_entity.id
_entity.type
_entity.pdbx_description
1 polymer ?
#
loop_
_entity_poly.entity_id
_entity_poly.type
_entity_poly.pdbx_seq_one_letter_code
_entity_poly.pdbx_strand_id
1 'polypeptide(L)'
;MGQYMPEEKKTANDFEWIGKSWDQVDAMAKAKGETVYADDLFLPRMLYAKMLRSPHPHARIKNIDLTKALKRRGVIAALTGRDVPIPFGILPVSQDEEALCVEKVRMIGDPVAAIAAIDEETAEAALEDIVVEYELLPSILSIEDGLKQLEELELVAPDVPADAQIHAYADSGNIHKQVALEFGDTDAGFAEADHLREELYYYEGNTHLPMEQHASVAQHGADGRVTLWSSTQTPHYVHRALAKVLEMPTSQIRVIATPVGGGFGGKTDPFQHEIVVCKLAMMTGRPVKMTLTREEVFYTHRGRHPVLMWVKAGIKSDGSITALHFRNFLDGGAYGSYGVASTFYTGALQTVTYPIANYKFEAMRVFTNKAPCGPKRGHGTPQPRFALEVLLDKFAEDLGLEPAELRLRHLMPDNSLTVNHLTVTTNGLGECLRKVTEASVFQQRRNESSPGKGLGLGCSSYLSGAGLPIYWNKMPHSGVQIKID
;
A
#
# COMPACT_ATOMS: atom_id res chain seq x y z
N MET A 1 8.21 -36.59 -11.94
CA MET A 1 7.48 -35.39 -12.44
C MET A 1 6.11 -35.85 -12.88
N GLY A 2 5.09 -35.76 -12.00
CA GLY A 2 3.71 -36.09 -12.34
C GLY A 2 3.14 -34.99 -13.22
N GLN A 3 2.69 -35.32 -14.43
CA GLN A 3 1.89 -34.44 -15.24
C GLN A 3 0.58 -34.14 -14.47
N TYR A 4 0.39 -32.89 -14.13
CA TYR A 4 -0.90 -32.40 -13.63
C TYR A 4 -1.86 -32.42 -14.82
N MET A 5 -2.70 -33.44 -14.90
CA MET A 5 -3.84 -33.48 -15.83
C MET A 5 -4.85 -32.43 -15.32
N PRO A 6 -5.30 -31.47 -16.10
CA PRO A 6 -6.35 -30.58 -15.68
C PRO A 6 -7.62 -31.39 -15.51
N GLU A 7 -8.15 -31.42 -14.26
CA GLU A 7 -9.50 -31.92 -14.00
C GLU A 7 -10.50 -31.16 -14.90
N GLU A 8 -11.53 -31.85 -15.39
CA GLU A 8 -12.63 -31.23 -16.15
C GLU A 8 -13.12 -30.00 -15.39
N LYS A 9 -13.18 -28.85 -16.09
CA LYS A 9 -13.65 -27.58 -15.49
C LYS A 9 -15.09 -27.77 -15.06
N LYS A 10 -15.33 -27.93 -13.77
CA LYS A 10 -16.66 -27.86 -13.17
C LYS A 10 -17.25 -26.48 -13.45
N THR A 11 -18.48 -26.43 -13.90
CA THR A 11 -19.24 -25.18 -14.11
C THR A 11 -19.79 -24.67 -12.78
N ALA A 12 -20.22 -23.43 -12.70
CA ALA A 12 -20.85 -22.85 -11.49
C ALA A 12 -22.06 -23.67 -11.01
N ASN A 13 -22.71 -24.40 -11.88
CA ASN A 13 -23.87 -25.27 -11.55
C ASN A 13 -23.47 -26.58 -10.87
N ASP A 14 -22.19 -26.98 -10.95
CA ASP A 14 -21.68 -28.22 -10.37
C ASP A 14 -21.37 -28.07 -8.87
N PHE A 15 -21.50 -26.86 -8.34
CA PHE A 15 -21.25 -26.54 -6.93
C PHE A 15 -22.51 -26.01 -6.23
N GLU A 16 -22.74 -26.44 -4.99
CA GLU A 16 -23.86 -25.95 -4.19
C GLU A 16 -23.64 -24.50 -3.75
N TRP A 17 -22.43 -24.13 -3.39
CA TRP A 17 -22.08 -22.87 -2.74
C TRP A 17 -21.21 -21.93 -3.60
N ILE A 18 -20.36 -22.48 -4.46
CA ILE A 18 -19.41 -21.73 -5.28
C ILE A 18 -20.13 -21.21 -6.54
N GLY A 19 -19.82 -19.98 -6.96
CA GLY A 19 -20.36 -19.37 -8.17
C GLY A 19 -21.77 -18.80 -8.03
N LYS A 20 -22.29 -18.71 -6.81
CA LYS A 20 -23.61 -18.09 -6.50
C LYS A 20 -23.40 -16.83 -5.66
N SER A 21 -24.37 -15.91 -5.76
CA SER A 21 -24.43 -14.73 -4.89
C SER A 21 -25.08 -15.12 -3.56
N TRP A 22 -24.41 -14.84 -2.47
CA TRP A 22 -24.89 -15.06 -1.11
C TRP A 22 -24.90 -13.74 -0.35
N ASP A 23 -25.87 -13.60 0.56
CA ASP A 23 -25.90 -12.46 1.46
C ASP A 23 -24.67 -12.48 2.38
N GLN A 24 -24.07 -11.33 2.55
CA GLN A 24 -22.94 -11.18 3.47
C GLN A 24 -23.43 -11.39 4.91
N VAL A 25 -22.82 -12.31 5.65
CA VAL A 25 -23.30 -12.76 6.97
C VAL A 25 -23.39 -11.66 8.03
N ASP A 26 -22.60 -10.61 7.90
CA ASP A 26 -22.53 -9.47 8.83
C ASP A 26 -23.19 -8.18 8.28
N ALA A 27 -23.80 -8.24 7.09
CA ALA A 27 -24.40 -7.07 6.44
C ALA A 27 -25.55 -6.46 7.26
N MET A 28 -26.40 -7.30 7.84
CA MET A 28 -27.54 -6.84 8.62
C MET A 28 -27.10 -6.10 9.89
N ALA A 29 -26.13 -6.64 10.63
CA ALA A 29 -25.57 -5.99 11.82
C ALA A 29 -24.92 -4.65 11.47
N LYS A 30 -24.20 -4.58 10.34
CA LYS A 30 -23.61 -3.33 9.85
C LYS A 30 -24.68 -2.29 9.47
N ALA A 31 -25.72 -2.71 8.74
CA ALA A 31 -26.79 -1.81 8.32
C ALA A 31 -27.60 -1.26 9.49
N LYS A 32 -27.74 -2.02 10.59
CA LYS A 32 -28.44 -1.60 11.80
C LYS A 32 -27.57 -0.84 12.81
N GLY A 33 -26.24 -0.76 12.60
CA GLY A 33 -25.32 -0.17 13.57
C GLY A 33 -25.09 -1.04 14.81
N GLU A 34 -25.30 -2.35 14.70
CA GLU A 34 -25.08 -3.33 15.79
C GLU A 34 -23.65 -3.91 15.79
N THR A 35 -22.86 -3.62 14.75
CA THR A 35 -21.49 -4.11 14.63
C THR A 35 -20.59 -3.41 15.63
N VAL A 36 -19.82 -4.20 16.40
CA VAL A 36 -18.84 -3.70 17.38
C VAL A 36 -17.47 -3.63 16.71
N TYR A 37 -16.95 -2.43 16.53
CA TYR A 37 -15.62 -2.14 15.97
C TYR A 37 -14.55 -2.06 17.08
N ALA A 38 -13.28 -1.92 16.70
CA ALA A 38 -12.20 -1.86 17.68
C ALA A 38 -12.35 -0.70 18.67
N ASP A 39 -12.83 0.46 18.21
CA ASP A 39 -13.03 1.63 19.04
C ASP A 39 -14.23 1.50 20.01
N ASP A 40 -15.21 0.66 19.69
CA ASP A 40 -16.37 0.40 20.55
C ASP A 40 -16.04 -0.51 21.75
N LEU A 41 -14.87 -1.17 21.73
CA LEU A 41 -14.50 -2.10 22.79
C LEU A 41 -14.22 -1.35 24.09
N PHE A 42 -14.79 -1.85 25.17
CA PHE A 42 -14.55 -1.39 26.52
C PHE A 42 -14.23 -2.59 27.45
N LEU A 43 -13.13 -2.49 28.17
CA LEU A 43 -12.72 -3.48 29.17
C LEU A 43 -12.64 -2.83 30.56
N PRO A 44 -12.97 -3.57 31.63
CA PRO A 44 -12.90 -3.02 32.99
C PRO A 44 -11.50 -2.49 33.34
N ARG A 45 -11.44 -1.31 33.96
CA ARG A 45 -10.19 -0.63 34.36
C ARG A 45 -9.29 -0.23 33.17
N MET A 46 -9.84 -0.13 31.97
CA MET A 46 -9.09 0.22 30.76
C MET A 46 -8.41 1.60 30.91
N LEU A 47 -7.22 1.69 30.36
CA LEU A 47 -6.46 2.94 30.18
C LEU A 47 -6.58 3.38 28.72
N TYR A 48 -6.33 4.67 28.51
CA TYR A 48 -6.29 5.29 27.19
C TYR A 48 -4.88 5.75 26.88
N ALA A 49 -4.41 5.50 25.69
CA ALA A 49 -3.07 5.87 25.28
C ALA A 49 -3.08 6.85 24.11
N LYS A 50 -2.09 7.74 24.10
CA LYS A 50 -1.80 8.69 23.02
C LYS A 50 -0.30 8.69 22.72
N MET A 51 0.06 9.05 21.49
CA MET A 51 1.46 9.15 21.06
C MET A 51 1.83 10.60 20.76
N LEU A 52 2.96 11.04 21.29
CA LEU A 52 3.61 12.29 20.88
C LEU A 52 4.28 12.06 19.52
N ARG A 53 3.99 12.95 18.58
CA ARG A 53 4.50 12.86 17.22
C ARG A 53 5.47 14.00 16.90
N SER A 54 6.46 13.71 16.09
CA SER A 54 7.45 14.69 15.64
C SER A 54 6.79 15.76 14.76
N PRO A 55 7.08 17.05 15.00
CA PRO A 55 6.73 18.13 14.09
C PRO A 55 7.75 18.33 12.97
N HIS A 56 8.87 17.59 13.01
CA HIS A 56 9.98 17.73 12.07
C HIS A 56 10.00 16.61 11.04
N PRO A 57 10.30 16.91 9.77
CA PRO A 57 10.39 15.90 8.72
C PRO A 57 11.64 15.02 8.85
N HIS A 58 12.74 15.55 9.43
CA HIS A 58 13.99 14.81 9.62
C HIS A 58 14.79 15.45 10.75
N ALA A 59 15.03 14.71 11.81
CA ALA A 59 15.79 15.18 12.95
C ALA A 59 16.36 14.03 13.79
N ARG A 60 17.52 14.26 14.45
CA ARG A 60 17.99 13.38 15.52
C ARG A 60 17.29 13.71 16.81
N ILE A 61 16.95 12.69 17.59
CA ILE A 61 16.42 12.84 18.94
C ILE A 61 17.62 12.88 19.89
N LYS A 62 17.87 14.03 20.51
CA LYS A 62 18.93 14.19 21.51
C LYS A 62 18.51 13.75 22.90
N ASN A 63 17.30 14.13 23.30
CA ASN A 63 16.74 13.80 24.60
C ASN A 63 15.21 13.80 24.57
N ILE A 64 14.61 12.97 25.42
CA ILE A 64 13.16 12.96 25.70
C ILE A 64 13.00 13.01 27.22
N ASP A 65 12.41 14.08 27.76
CA ASP A 65 12.11 14.22 29.18
C ASP A 65 10.61 13.98 29.44
N LEU A 66 10.32 12.88 30.14
CA LEU A 66 8.97 12.46 30.54
C LEU A 66 8.62 12.90 31.98
N THR A 67 9.53 13.57 32.69
CA THR A 67 9.43 13.80 34.14
C THR A 67 8.16 14.56 34.54
N LYS A 68 7.78 15.57 33.78
CA LYS A 68 6.57 16.39 34.06
C LYS A 68 5.30 15.58 33.68
N ALA A 69 5.27 14.90 32.57
CA ALA A 69 4.16 14.07 32.12
C ALA A 69 3.83 12.96 33.14
N LEU A 70 4.84 12.26 33.66
CA LEU A 70 4.67 11.19 34.65
C LEU A 70 4.15 11.70 36.02
N LYS A 71 4.32 12.99 36.34
CA LYS A 71 3.79 13.61 37.55
C LYS A 71 2.35 14.10 37.41
N ARG A 72 1.81 14.17 36.21
CA ARG A 72 0.42 14.59 35.97
C ARG A 72 -0.55 13.57 36.56
N ARG A 73 -1.50 14.08 37.38
CA ARG A 73 -2.52 13.22 38.00
C ARG A 73 -3.32 12.49 36.90
N GLY A 74 -3.45 11.17 37.05
CA GLY A 74 -4.17 10.32 36.08
C GLY A 74 -3.28 9.65 35.03
N VAL A 75 -2.04 10.09 34.84
CA VAL A 75 -1.05 9.38 34.04
C VAL A 75 -0.55 8.15 34.82
N ILE A 76 -0.52 7.01 34.17
CA ILE A 76 -0.15 5.72 34.78
C ILE A 76 1.19 5.20 34.27
N ALA A 77 1.49 5.40 32.97
CA ALA A 77 2.74 4.97 32.36
C ALA A 77 3.11 5.84 31.15
N ALA A 78 4.38 5.84 30.82
CA ALA A 78 4.92 6.45 29.62
C ALA A 78 5.97 5.52 28.99
N LEU A 79 6.14 5.62 27.66
CA LEU A 79 7.11 4.88 26.86
C LEU A 79 7.90 5.83 25.97
N THR A 80 9.15 5.44 25.69
CA THR A 80 9.98 5.98 24.59
C THR A 80 10.45 4.85 23.67
N GLY A 81 11.11 5.18 22.59
CA GLY A 81 11.69 4.19 21.69
C GLY A 81 12.68 3.23 22.36
N ARG A 82 13.33 3.66 23.45
CA ARG A 82 14.26 2.80 24.23
C ARG A 82 13.58 1.62 24.93
N ASP A 83 12.28 1.72 25.18
CA ASP A 83 11.47 0.64 25.80
C ASP A 83 11.00 -0.40 24.79
N VAL A 84 11.07 -0.07 23.48
CA VAL A 84 10.63 -0.89 22.35
C VAL A 84 11.57 -0.69 21.13
N PRO A 85 12.88 -0.98 21.29
CA PRO A 85 13.91 -0.57 20.33
C PRO A 85 13.99 -1.44 19.07
N ILE A 86 13.25 -2.56 19.03
CA ILE A 86 13.37 -3.53 17.95
C ILE A 86 12.54 -3.06 16.74
N PRO A 87 13.16 -2.83 15.57
CA PRO A 87 12.43 -2.41 14.39
C PRO A 87 11.56 -3.54 13.83
N PHE A 88 10.47 -3.15 13.17
CA PHE A 88 9.55 -4.04 12.50
C PHE A 88 9.27 -3.58 11.06
N GLY A 89 8.45 -4.32 10.36
CA GLY A 89 7.98 -4.05 9.01
C GLY A 89 7.30 -5.28 8.45
N ILE A 90 6.52 -5.10 7.41
CA ILE A 90 5.72 -6.19 6.85
C ILE A 90 6.55 -7.16 6.01
N LEU A 91 7.49 -6.64 5.21
CA LEU A 91 8.39 -7.45 4.38
C LEU A 91 9.70 -7.73 5.12
N PRO A 92 10.24 -8.96 5.06
CA PRO A 92 11.52 -9.29 5.68
C PRO A 92 12.69 -8.42 5.21
N VAL A 93 12.61 -7.90 4.00
CA VAL A 93 13.64 -7.06 3.36
C VAL A 93 13.52 -5.57 3.69
N SER A 94 12.46 -5.15 4.38
CA SER A 94 12.17 -3.75 4.74
C SER A 94 11.57 -3.71 6.14
N GLN A 95 12.37 -4.04 7.16
CA GLN A 95 11.97 -3.96 8.56
C GLN A 95 12.63 -2.74 9.18
N ASP A 96 12.15 -1.57 8.80
CA ASP A 96 12.78 -0.28 9.04
C ASP A 96 11.95 0.69 9.89
N GLU A 97 10.79 0.23 10.38
CA GLU A 97 9.92 1.01 11.26
C GLU A 97 10.20 0.73 12.73
N GLU A 98 10.19 1.77 13.54
CA GLU A 98 10.28 1.70 15.00
C GLU A 98 8.89 1.95 15.60
N ALA A 99 8.53 1.25 16.68
CA ALA A 99 7.25 1.48 17.36
C ALA A 99 7.17 2.89 17.95
N LEU A 100 8.28 3.38 18.46
CA LEU A 100 8.56 4.77 18.81
C LEU A 100 10.00 5.04 18.37
N CYS A 101 10.26 6.19 17.76
CA CYS A 101 11.58 6.52 17.24
C CYS A 101 12.63 6.57 18.36
N VAL A 102 13.77 5.88 18.14
CA VAL A 102 14.85 5.76 19.12
C VAL A 102 15.86 6.91 18.96
N GLU A 103 16.42 7.05 17.77
CA GLU A 103 17.51 8.00 17.51
C GLU A 103 17.13 9.10 16.53
N LYS A 104 16.22 8.82 15.60
CA LYS A 104 15.94 9.70 14.47
C LYS A 104 14.49 9.63 14.03
N VAL A 105 13.87 10.80 13.84
CA VAL A 105 12.59 10.92 13.14
C VAL A 105 12.86 11.14 11.65
N ARG A 106 12.02 10.56 10.79
CA ARG A 106 12.19 10.51 9.34
C ARG A 106 11.07 11.16 8.57
N MET A 107 9.98 11.52 9.27
CA MET A 107 8.82 12.23 8.70
C MET A 107 8.09 13.05 9.77
N ILE A 108 7.31 14.04 9.34
CA ILE A 108 6.32 14.67 10.22
C ILE A 108 5.30 13.61 10.62
N GLY A 109 5.01 13.52 11.92
CA GLY A 109 4.08 12.54 12.46
C GLY A 109 4.72 11.23 12.97
N ASP A 110 6.04 11.06 12.85
CA ASP A 110 6.75 9.94 13.48
C ASP A 110 6.52 9.93 15.00
N PRO A 111 6.12 8.78 15.61
CA PRO A 111 5.89 8.72 17.03
C PRO A 111 7.21 8.66 17.81
N VAL A 112 7.34 9.47 18.86
CA VAL A 112 8.57 9.58 19.68
C VAL A 112 8.39 9.14 21.13
N ALA A 113 7.18 9.28 21.66
CA ALA A 113 6.82 8.86 23.00
C ALA A 113 5.34 8.48 23.06
N ALA A 114 4.94 7.75 24.09
CA ALA A 114 3.55 7.40 24.33
C ALA A 114 3.20 7.53 25.81
N ILE A 115 1.95 7.93 26.10
CA ILE A 115 1.37 8.04 27.43
C ILE A 115 0.18 7.10 27.56
N ALA A 116 0.02 6.46 28.73
CA ALA A 116 -1.21 5.79 29.15
C ALA A 116 -1.79 6.48 30.39
N ALA A 117 -3.05 6.88 30.33
CA ALA A 117 -3.75 7.57 31.39
C ALA A 117 -5.14 6.95 31.66
N ILE A 118 -5.80 7.43 32.70
CA ILE A 118 -7.11 6.94 33.15
C ILE A 118 -8.24 7.28 32.17
N ASP A 119 -8.07 8.30 31.37
CA ASP A 119 -8.97 8.75 30.31
C ASP A 119 -8.17 9.39 29.15
N GLU A 120 -8.85 9.58 28.03
CA GLU A 120 -8.25 10.07 26.79
C GLU A 120 -7.79 11.54 26.90
N GLU A 121 -8.58 12.38 27.55
CA GLU A 121 -8.29 13.80 27.77
C GLU A 121 -7.00 13.98 28.60
N THR A 122 -6.85 13.19 29.67
CA THR A 122 -5.63 13.20 30.48
C THR A 122 -4.41 12.72 29.69
N ALA A 123 -4.58 11.68 28.86
CA ALA A 123 -3.48 11.19 28.01
C ALA A 123 -3.02 12.25 27.01
N GLU A 124 -3.96 12.92 26.35
CA GLU A 124 -3.68 13.99 25.39
C GLU A 124 -3.02 15.19 26.04
N ALA A 125 -3.58 15.69 27.14
CA ALA A 125 -2.99 16.80 27.88
C ALA A 125 -1.57 16.49 28.43
N ALA A 126 -1.27 15.22 28.71
CA ALA A 126 0.06 14.81 29.18
C ALA A 126 1.12 14.86 28.09
N LEU A 127 0.75 14.80 26.81
CA LEU A 127 1.70 14.94 25.70
C LEU A 127 2.36 16.33 25.71
N GLU A 128 1.64 17.37 26.11
CA GLU A 128 2.16 18.75 26.21
C GLU A 128 3.25 18.90 27.29
N ASP A 129 3.30 17.97 28.26
CA ASP A 129 4.30 17.97 29.33
C ASP A 129 5.60 17.24 28.94
N ILE A 130 5.65 16.59 27.79
CA ILE A 130 6.84 15.91 27.27
C ILE A 130 7.72 16.91 26.53
N VAL A 131 9.00 16.95 26.90
CA VAL A 131 9.98 17.80 26.21
C VAL A 131 10.90 16.93 25.37
N VAL A 132 11.02 17.25 24.08
CA VAL A 132 11.92 16.56 23.16
C VAL A 132 12.92 17.56 22.58
N GLU A 133 14.18 17.23 22.69
CA GLU A 133 15.28 18.01 22.10
C GLU A 133 15.67 17.38 20.75
N TYR A 134 15.54 18.18 19.69
CA TYR A 134 15.86 17.75 18.32
C TYR A 134 17.07 18.48 17.74
N GLU A 135 17.84 17.76 16.96
CA GLU A 135 18.83 18.31 16.03
C GLU A 135 18.31 18.11 14.60
N LEU A 136 17.98 19.20 13.92
CA LEU A 136 17.42 19.15 12.57
C LEU A 136 18.42 18.61 11.56
N LEU A 137 17.95 17.79 10.64
CA LEU A 137 18.71 17.23 9.53
C LEU A 137 18.14 17.72 8.19
N PRO A 138 18.94 17.73 7.13
CA PRO A 138 18.42 17.97 5.78
C PRO A 138 17.31 16.97 5.44
N SER A 139 16.27 17.45 4.77
CA SER A 139 15.14 16.62 4.38
C SER A 139 14.92 16.61 2.87
N ILE A 140 14.47 15.46 2.37
CA ILE A 140 14.10 15.24 0.97
C ILE A 140 12.58 15.15 0.91
N LEU A 141 11.94 16.18 0.37
CA LEU A 141 10.47 16.29 0.34
C LEU A 141 9.87 16.08 -1.05
N SER A 142 10.70 15.91 -2.07
CA SER A 142 10.27 15.79 -3.46
C SER A 142 11.16 14.81 -4.21
N ILE A 143 10.58 14.08 -5.17
CA ILE A 143 11.33 13.30 -6.15
C ILE A 143 11.81 14.18 -7.31
N GLU A 144 11.41 15.46 -7.35
CA GLU A 144 11.77 16.39 -8.43
C GLU A 144 13.25 16.69 -8.49
N ASP A 145 13.96 16.66 -7.36
CA ASP A 145 15.42 16.76 -7.36
C ASP A 145 16.10 15.57 -8.07
N GLY A 146 15.44 14.41 -8.09
CA GLY A 146 15.79 13.27 -8.95
C GLY A 146 15.35 13.43 -10.41
N LEU A 147 14.39 14.33 -10.69
CA LEU A 147 13.82 14.56 -12.02
C LEU A 147 14.76 15.33 -12.96
N LYS A 148 15.67 16.15 -12.44
CA LYS A 148 16.69 16.83 -13.26
C LYS A 148 17.53 15.87 -14.09
N GLN A 149 17.58 14.62 -13.66
CA GLN A 149 18.29 13.53 -14.34
C GLN A 149 17.37 12.68 -15.24
N LEU A 150 16.04 12.82 -15.12
CA LEU A 150 15.09 12.20 -16.04
C LEU A 150 15.04 12.88 -17.42
N GLU A 151 15.41 14.16 -17.51
CA GLU A 151 15.61 14.83 -18.81
C GLU A 151 16.69 14.13 -19.64
N GLU A 152 17.65 13.44 -19.00
CA GLU A 152 18.66 12.60 -19.64
C GLU A 152 18.22 11.13 -19.80
N LEU A 153 16.96 10.81 -19.45
CA LEU A 153 16.34 9.47 -19.53
C LEU A 153 17.08 8.38 -18.77
N GLU A 154 17.90 8.73 -17.81
CA GLU A 154 18.55 7.77 -16.92
C GLU A 154 17.83 7.73 -15.56
N LEU A 155 17.56 6.50 -15.05
CA LEU A 155 17.13 6.30 -13.67
C LEU A 155 18.36 6.39 -12.76
N VAL A 156 18.80 7.60 -12.47
CA VAL A 156 19.94 7.87 -11.60
C VAL A 156 19.42 8.27 -10.22
N ALA A 157 20.08 7.77 -9.19
CA ALA A 157 19.80 8.20 -7.83
C ALA A 157 20.13 9.68 -7.67
N PRO A 158 19.27 10.47 -7.01
CA PRO A 158 19.64 11.83 -6.64
C PRO A 158 20.88 11.82 -5.75
N ASP A 159 21.78 12.78 -5.95
CA ASP A 159 22.93 12.99 -5.07
C ASP A 159 22.42 13.49 -3.71
N VAL A 160 22.55 12.65 -2.70
CA VAL A 160 21.99 12.89 -1.37
C VAL A 160 23.12 13.02 -0.36
N PRO A 161 23.24 14.15 0.34
CA PRO A 161 24.21 14.29 1.43
C PRO A 161 24.08 13.17 2.46
N ALA A 162 25.18 12.73 3.05
CA ALA A 162 25.19 11.59 3.97
C ALA A 162 24.28 11.79 5.20
N ASP A 163 24.12 13.03 5.68
CA ASP A 163 23.25 13.40 6.78
C ASP A 163 21.76 13.49 6.38
N ALA A 164 21.45 13.57 5.07
CA ALA A 164 20.12 13.46 4.52
C ALA A 164 19.67 12.02 4.24
N GLN A 165 20.55 11.03 4.40
CA GLN A 165 20.20 9.62 4.24
C GLN A 165 19.15 9.18 5.26
N ILE A 166 18.01 8.64 4.78
CA ILE A 166 16.88 8.26 5.61
C ILE A 166 17.15 6.94 6.33
N HIS A 167 17.62 5.92 5.61
CA HIS A 167 17.99 4.61 6.15
C HIS A 167 19.39 4.17 5.76
N ALA A 168 20.15 3.62 6.71
CA ALA A 168 21.50 3.17 6.49
C ALA A 168 21.62 1.97 5.53
N TYR A 169 20.56 1.20 5.34
CA TYR A 169 20.54 0.05 4.42
C TYR A 169 20.16 0.44 2.99
N ALA A 170 19.68 1.67 2.76
CA ALA A 170 19.40 2.15 1.42
C ALA A 170 20.69 2.26 0.61
N ASP A 171 20.60 1.92 -0.67
CA ASP A 171 21.66 2.19 -1.63
C ASP A 171 21.92 3.71 -1.74
N SER A 172 22.93 4.11 -2.47
CA SER A 172 23.24 5.53 -2.66
C SER A 172 21.99 6.33 -3.05
N GLY A 173 21.85 7.55 -2.52
CA GLY A 173 20.76 8.44 -2.86
C GLY A 173 19.37 8.04 -2.33
N ASN A 174 19.28 7.35 -1.20
CA ASN A 174 18.03 6.88 -0.62
C ASN A 174 17.22 5.93 -1.53
N ILE A 175 17.86 5.19 -2.42
CA ILE A 175 17.21 4.18 -3.24
C ILE A 175 16.74 3.03 -2.34
N HIS A 176 15.43 2.80 -2.31
CA HIS A 176 14.85 1.65 -1.63
C HIS A 176 14.88 0.40 -2.51
N LYS A 177 14.52 0.55 -3.78
CA LYS A 177 14.47 -0.57 -4.75
C LYS A 177 14.61 -0.06 -6.17
N GLN A 178 15.42 -0.77 -6.95
CA GLN A 178 15.54 -0.60 -8.39
C GLN A 178 15.23 -1.92 -9.10
N VAL A 179 14.57 -1.84 -10.25
CA VAL A 179 14.17 -2.98 -11.08
C VAL A 179 14.37 -2.62 -12.56
N ALA A 180 14.91 -3.55 -13.33
CA ALA A 180 14.98 -3.46 -14.79
C ALA A 180 14.68 -4.84 -15.38
N LEU A 181 13.67 -4.93 -16.23
CA LEU A 181 13.20 -6.17 -16.83
C LEU A 181 12.82 -5.92 -18.29
N GLU A 182 13.18 -6.87 -19.17
CA GLU A 182 12.82 -6.82 -20.58
C GLU A 182 12.35 -8.21 -21.05
N PHE A 183 11.30 -8.23 -21.86
CA PHE A 183 10.67 -9.41 -22.43
C PHE A 183 10.44 -9.17 -23.92
N GLY A 184 11.00 -10.03 -24.75
CA GLY A 184 11.08 -9.83 -26.20
C GLY A 184 12.22 -8.89 -26.58
N ASP A 185 12.07 -8.19 -27.68
CA ASP A 185 13.03 -7.21 -28.22
C ASP A 185 12.27 -5.89 -28.47
N THR A 186 12.40 -4.95 -27.50
CA THR A 186 11.65 -3.69 -27.58
C THR A 186 12.15 -2.78 -28.68
N ASP A 187 13.44 -2.82 -29.05
CA ASP A 187 13.99 -2.01 -30.14
C ASP A 187 13.46 -2.48 -31.50
N ALA A 188 13.44 -3.80 -31.73
CA ALA A 188 12.81 -4.36 -32.91
C ALA A 188 11.31 -4.04 -32.96
N GLY A 189 10.61 -4.15 -31.83
CA GLY A 189 9.19 -3.81 -31.74
C GLY A 189 8.88 -2.34 -32.04
N PHE A 190 9.72 -1.40 -31.62
CA PHE A 190 9.59 0.02 -31.97
C PHE A 190 9.91 0.26 -33.45
N ALA A 191 10.90 -0.44 -34.03
CA ALA A 191 11.22 -0.33 -35.44
C ALA A 191 10.10 -0.85 -36.37
N GLU A 192 9.29 -1.79 -35.90
CA GLU A 192 8.14 -2.32 -36.62
C GLU A 192 6.86 -1.51 -36.48
N ALA A 193 6.81 -0.53 -35.59
CA ALA A 193 5.62 0.26 -35.32
C ALA A 193 5.33 1.24 -36.48
N ASP A 194 4.05 1.38 -36.81
CA ASP A 194 3.60 2.39 -37.76
C ASP A 194 3.43 3.77 -37.08
N HIS A 195 3.10 3.76 -35.78
CA HIS A 195 2.94 4.95 -34.95
C HIS A 195 3.72 4.79 -33.65
N LEU A 196 4.45 5.83 -33.25
CA LEU A 196 5.23 5.92 -32.03
C LEU A 196 4.80 7.12 -31.21
N ARG A 197 4.64 6.93 -29.89
CA ARG A 197 4.49 8.01 -28.93
C ARG A 197 5.42 7.79 -27.75
N GLU A 198 5.97 8.92 -27.29
CA GLU A 198 6.85 8.97 -26.14
C GLU A 198 6.45 10.17 -25.29
N GLU A 199 6.05 9.94 -24.04
CA GLU A 199 5.45 10.98 -23.21
C GLU A 199 5.79 10.81 -21.73
N LEU A 200 5.71 11.92 -20.99
CA LEU A 200 5.91 11.97 -19.55
C LEU A 200 4.58 12.18 -18.84
N TYR A 201 4.31 11.38 -17.81
CA TYR A 201 3.11 11.45 -17.00
C TYR A 201 3.47 11.52 -15.51
N TYR A 202 2.71 12.28 -14.76
CA TYR A 202 2.76 12.30 -13.31
C TYR A 202 1.42 11.87 -12.72
N TYR A 203 1.49 10.93 -11.76
CA TYR A 203 0.34 10.51 -10.99
C TYR A 203 0.52 10.95 -9.54
N GLU A 204 -0.41 11.80 -9.05
CA GLU A 204 -0.44 12.28 -7.68
C GLU A 204 -0.73 11.15 -6.69
N GLY A 205 -0.06 11.19 -5.54
CA GLY A 205 -0.36 10.29 -4.44
C GLY A 205 -1.73 10.60 -3.81
N ASN A 206 -2.37 9.57 -3.25
CA ASN A 206 -3.60 9.75 -2.52
C ASN A 206 -3.74 8.77 -1.36
N THR A 207 -4.62 9.11 -0.39
CA THR A 207 -4.87 8.31 0.79
C THR A 207 -6.07 7.36 0.64
N HIS A 208 -6.21 6.41 1.58
CA HIS A 208 -7.32 5.45 1.66
C HIS A 208 -8.60 6.08 2.20
N LEU A 209 -8.47 6.98 3.17
CA LEU A 209 -9.58 7.62 3.90
C LEU A 209 -10.70 6.64 4.31
N PRO A 210 -10.40 5.56 5.05
CA PRO A 210 -11.44 4.71 5.61
C PRO A 210 -12.27 5.52 6.61
N MET A 211 -13.57 5.25 6.70
CA MET A 211 -14.44 5.93 7.67
C MET A 211 -14.01 5.61 9.11
N GLU A 212 -13.71 4.36 9.39
CA GLU A 212 -13.13 3.94 10.66
C GLU A 212 -11.66 4.34 10.75
N GLN A 213 -11.27 5.07 11.81
CA GLN A 213 -9.87 5.32 12.14
C GLN A 213 -9.17 4.02 12.54
N HIS A 214 -7.84 4.07 12.67
CA HIS A 214 -7.08 2.97 13.26
C HIS A 214 -7.33 2.95 14.76
N ALA A 215 -7.74 1.80 15.27
CA ALA A 215 -7.99 1.59 16.68
C ALA A 215 -7.50 0.23 17.13
N SER A 216 -6.98 0.15 18.35
CA SER A 216 -6.56 -1.09 18.98
C SER A 216 -6.76 -1.08 20.48
N VAL A 217 -7.05 -2.26 21.04
CA VAL A 217 -7.16 -2.52 22.47
C VAL A 217 -6.28 -3.70 22.81
N ALA A 218 -5.41 -3.56 23.80
CA ALA A 218 -4.57 -4.67 24.27
C ALA A 218 -4.85 -5.00 25.74
N GLN A 219 -4.73 -6.28 26.07
CA GLN A 219 -4.80 -6.80 27.44
C GLN A 219 -3.66 -7.79 27.68
N HIS A 220 -2.97 -7.63 28.79
CA HIS A 220 -2.02 -8.63 29.30
C HIS A 220 -2.68 -9.41 30.43
N GLY A 221 -2.82 -10.72 30.23
CA GLY A 221 -3.45 -11.62 31.18
C GLY A 221 -2.52 -12.05 32.31
N ALA A 222 -3.08 -12.53 33.42
CA ALA A 222 -2.32 -13.08 34.53
C ALA A 222 -1.52 -14.37 34.14
N ASP A 223 -1.89 -15.00 33.05
CA ASP A 223 -1.19 -16.14 32.43
C ASP A 223 0.00 -15.73 31.56
N GLY A 224 0.34 -14.45 31.51
CA GLY A 224 1.43 -13.90 30.73
C GLY A 224 1.13 -13.73 29.24
N ARG A 225 -0.12 -13.94 28.80
CA ARG A 225 -0.51 -13.79 27.41
C ARG A 225 -0.96 -12.38 27.09
N VAL A 226 -0.61 -11.92 25.88
CA VAL A 226 -1.11 -10.66 25.32
C VAL A 226 -2.23 -10.97 24.34
N THR A 227 -3.38 -10.32 24.52
CA THR A 227 -4.47 -10.29 23.54
C THR A 227 -4.60 -8.88 22.99
N LEU A 228 -4.54 -8.77 21.67
CA LEU A 228 -4.74 -7.52 20.93
C LEU A 228 -6.01 -7.64 20.08
N TRP A 229 -6.95 -6.71 20.22
CA TRP A 229 -8.03 -6.45 19.28
C TRP A 229 -7.62 -5.26 18.42
N SER A 230 -7.67 -5.40 17.12
CA SER A 230 -7.24 -4.33 16.21
C SER A 230 -8.09 -4.26 14.94
N SER A 231 -8.30 -3.04 14.45
CA SER A 231 -8.89 -2.78 13.14
C SER A 231 -7.88 -3.05 12.02
N THR A 232 -7.42 -4.28 11.92
CA THR A 232 -6.39 -4.72 10.94
C THR A 232 -6.98 -5.58 9.84
N GLN A 233 -6.42 -5.48 8.62
CA GLN A 233 -6.71 -6.40 7.51
C GLN A 233 -5.85 -7.67 7.54
N THR A 234 -4.78 -7.68 8.34
CA THR A 234 -3.72 -8.70 8.30
C THR A 234 -3.27 -9.14 9.70
N PRO A 235 -4.13 -9.79 10.48
CA PRO A 235 -3.83 -10.14 11.87
C PRO A 235 -2.56 -11.00 12.02
N HIS A 236 -2.21 -11.81 11.05
CA HIS A 236 -1.00 -12.64 11.09
C HIS A 236 0.28 -11.83 10.94
N TYR A 237 0.27 -10.72 10.21
CA TYR A 237 1.43 -9.83 10.11
C TYR A 237 1.63 -9.05 11.40
N VAL A 238 0.54 -8.55 11.99
CA VAL A 238 0.56 -7.91 13.31
C VAL A 238 1.07 -8.89 14.37
N HIS A 239 0.59 -10.13 14.36
CA HIS A 239 1.05 -11.19 15.26
C HIS A 239 2.57 -11.42 15.19
N ARG A 240 3.13 -11.50 13.97
CA ARG A 240 4.58 -11.66 13.78
C ARG A 240 5.38 -10.45 14.27
N ALA A 241 4.89 -9.24 13.98
CA ALA A 241 5.53 -8.00 14.43
C ALA A 241 5.55 -7.90 15.96
N LEU A 242 4.42 -8.21 16.61
CA LEU A 242 4.33 -8.24 18.07
C LEU A 242 5.30 -9.25 18.69
N ALA A 243 5.35 -10.48 18.16
CA ALA A 243 6.27 -11.51 18.67
C ALA A 243 7.74 -11.05 18.60
N LYS A 244 8.11 -10.38 17.48
CA LYS A 244 9.46 -9.84 17.30
C LYS A 244 9.76 -8.68 18.26
N VAL A 245 8.91 -7.65 18.26
CA VAL A 245 9.19 -6.40 18.98
C VAL A 245 9.04 -6.55 20.49
N LEU A 246 8.09 -7.37 20.95
CA LEU A 246 7.88 -7.64 22.38
C LEU A 246 8.76 -8.77 22.91
N GLU A 247 9.55 -9.43 22.02
CA GLU A 247 10.40 -10.58 22.35
C GLU A 247 9.62 -11.71 23.04
N MET A 248 8.40 -11.96 22.57
CA MET A 248 7.49 -12.95 23.13
C MET A 248 7.31 -14.16 22.20
N PRO A 249 7.16 -15.38 22.74
CA PRO A 249 6.75 -16.52 21.94
C PRO A 249 5.40 -16.26 21.26
N THR A 250 5.28 -16.65 19.99
CA THR A 250 4.02 -16.50 19.22
C THR A 250 2.82 -17.13 19.90
N SER A 251 3.02 -18.25 20.63
CA SER A 251 1.97 -18.94 21.39
C SER A 251 1.40 -18.12 22.57
N GLN A 252 2.08 -17.08 23.01
CA GLN A 252 1.64 -16.18 24.07
C GLN A 252 0.94 -14.91 23.56
N ILE A 253 0.79 -14.78 22.24
CA ILE A 253 0.16 -13.61 21.62
C ILE A 253 -1.10 -14.07 20.88
N ARG A 254 -2.19 -13.37 21.09
CA ARG A 254 -3.43 -13.52 20.34
C ARG A 254 -3.81 -12.21 19.69
N VAL A 255 -3.95 -12.20 18.36
CA VAL A 255 -4.46 -11.06 17.62
C VAL A 255 -5.86 -11.37 17.11
N ILE A 256 -6.81 -10.51 17.44
CA ILE A 256 -8.21 -10.61 17.04
C ILE A 256 -8.50 -9.43 16.09
N ALA A 257 -8.68 -9.73 14.81
CA ALA A 257 -9.19 -8.76 13.87
C ALA A 257 -10.66 -8.50 14.18
N THR A 258 -10.99 -7.27 14.57
CA THR A 258 -12.37 -6.83 14.73
C THR A 258 -13.01 -6.63 13.35
N PRO A 259 -14.35 -6.48 13.24
CA PRO A 259 -14.94 -5.92 12.05
C PRO A 259 -14.22 -4.63 11.63
N VAL A 260 -13.97 -4.45 10.33
CA VAL A 260 -13.19 -3.32 9.80
C VAL A 260 -14.10 -2.39 9.01
N GLY A 261 -14.19 -1.13 9.44
CA GLY A 261 -14.99 -0.07 8.83
C GLY A 261 -14.31 0.60 7.63
N GLY A 262 -13.67 -0.22 6.78
CA GLY A 262 -12.89 0.18 5.62
C GLY A 262 -11.38 0.10 5.87
N GLY A 263 -10.64 -0.32 4.84
CA GLY A 263 -9.18 -0.43 4.91
C GLY A 263 -8.51 -0.13 3.56
N PHE A 264 -9.02 -0.74 2.49
CA PHE A 264 -8.56 -0.50 1.10
C PHE A 264 -7.04 -0.69 0.90
N GLY A 265 -6.40 -1.49 1.77
CA GLY A 265 -4.96 -1.66 1.86
C GLY A 265 -4.29 -0.80 2.95
N GLY A 266 -4.95 0.22 3.49
CA GLY A 266 -4.40 1.14 4.49
C GLY A 266 -4.25 0.57 5.89
N LYS A 267 -4.86 -0.61 6.16
CA LYS A 267 -4.75 -1.33 7.43
C LYS A 267 -4.07 -2.69 7.26
N THR A 268 -3.14 -2.78 6.29
CA THR A 268 -2.45 -4.03 5.94
C THR A 268 -1.12 -4.18 6.67
N ASP A 269 -0.39 -3.10 6.91
CA ASP A 269 0.86 -3.15 7.67
C ASP A 269 0.58 -3.35 9.16
N PRO A 270 1.52 -3.92 9.93
CA PRO A 270 1.56 -3.68 11.37
C PRO A 270 1.84 -2.22 11.64
N PHE A 271 1.21 -1.64 12.67
CA PHE A 271 1.37 -0.23 13.00
C PHE A 271 1.87 -0.02 14.43
N GLN A 272 2.47 1.13 14.65
CA GLN A 272 3.07 1.55 15.92
C GLN A 272 2.08 1.47 17.08
N HIS A 273 0.84 1.94 16.90
CA HIS A 273 -0.19 1.97 17.95
C HIS A 273 -0.52 0.55 18.47
N GLU A 274 -0.47 -0.47 17.62
CA GLU A 274 -0.72 -1.87 17.99
C GLU A 274 0.36 -2.41 18.94
N ILE A 275 1.61 -2.05 18.69
CA ILE A 275 2.76 -2.44 19.51
C ILE A 275 2.76 -1.67 20.85
N VAL A 276 2.54 -0.36 20.78
CA VAL A 276 2.53 0.55 21.92
C VAL A 276 1.47 0.15 22.95
N VAL A 277 0.22 -0.14 22.53
CA VAL A 277 -0.83 -0.55 23.47
C VAL A 277 -0.51 -1.89 24.14
N CYS A 278 0.11 -2.83 23.41
CA CYS A 278 0.54 -4.12 23.99
C CYS A 278 1.62 -3.90 25.05
N LYS A 279 2.65 -3.10 24.77
CA LYS A 279 3.72 -2.82 25.73
C LYS A 279 3.20 -2.08 26.95
N LEU A 280 2.35 -1.07 26.79
CA LEU A 280 1.71 -0.35 27.90
C LEU A 280 0.81 -1.28 28.74
N ALA A 281 0.06 -2.21 28.12
CA ALA A 281 -0.75 -3.17 28.84
C ALA A 281 0.12 -4.15 29.68
N MET A 282 1.28 -4.57 29.16
CA MET A 282 2.25 -5.39 29.90
C MET A 282 2.82 -4.62 31.11
N MET A 283 3.17 -3.35 30.94
CA MET A 283 3.75 -2.52 32.01
C MET A 283 2.76 -2.22 33.12
N THR A 284 1.50 -1.97 32.76
CA THR A 284 0.49 -1.49 33.72
C THR A 284 -0.36 -2.61 34.33
N GLY A 285 -0.36 -3.81 33.72
CA GLY A 285 -1.28 -4.90 34.08
C GLY A 285 -2.76 -4.55 33.90
N ARG A 286 -3.05 -3.54 33.07
CA ARG A 286 -4.40 -3.05 32.76
C ARG A 286 -4.62 -3.06 31.25
N PRO A 287 -5.87 -3.25 30.78
CA PRO A 287 -6.16 -3.07 29.38
C PRO A 287 -5.83 -1.64 28.94
N VAL A 288 -5.32 -1.50 27.71
CA VAL A 288 -4.96 -0.20 27.11
C VAL A 288 -5.59 -0.07 25.74
N LYS A 289 -6.25 1.04 25.47
CA LYS A 289 -6.85 1.41 24.19
C LYS A 289 -6.13 2.60 23.57
N MET A 290 -5.99 2.57 22.26
CA MET A 290 -5.57 3.74 21.48
C MET A 290 -6.40 3.81 20.20
N THR A 291 -6.98 4.95 19.95
CA THR A 291 -7.65 5.31 18.71
C THR A 291 -6.95 6.53 18.13
N LEU A 292 -6.52 6.42 16.87
CA LEU A 292 -5.88 7.52 16.17
C LEU A 292 -6.94 8.56 15.78
N THR A 293 -6.59 9.84 15.87
CA THR A 293 -7.43 10.90 15.32
C THR A 293 -7.44 10.83 13.78
N ARG A 294 -8.37 11.54 13.15
CA ARG A 294 -8.40 11.63 11.68
C ARG A 294 -7.11 12.22 11.12
N GLU A 295 -6.53 13.19 11.78
CA GLU A 295 -5.26 13.81 11.42
C GLU A 295 -4.11 12.80 11.54
N GLU A 296 -4.03 12.05 12.63
CA GLU A 296 -3.02 11.00 12.81
C GLU A 296 -3.11 9.91 11.75
N VAL A 297 -4.31 9.58 11.26
CA VAL A 297 -4.48 8.63 10.14
C VAL A 297 -3.79 9.14 8.88
N PHE A 298 -3.74 10.44 8.60
CA PHE A 298 -3.01 10.99 7.45
C PHE A 298 -1.49 10.83 7.55
N TYR A 299 -0.94 10.85 8.76
CA TYR A 299 0.50 10.61 8.97
C TYR A 299 0.87 9.12 8.95
N THR A 300 0.00 8.28 9.49
CA THR A 300 0.33 6.89 9.83
C THR A 300 0.02 5.92 8.70
N HIS A 301 -1.04 6.14 7.91
CA HIS A 301 -1.48 5.19 6.89
C HIS A 301 -0.49 5.07 5.73
N ARG A 302 -0.68 4.02 4.90
CA ARG A 302 0.16 3.73 3.72
C ARG A 302 -0.55 4.20 2.46
N GLY A 303 -0.24 5.42 1.99
CA GLY A 303 -0.86 6.01 0.79
C GLY A 303 -0.45 5.34 -0.52
N ARG A 304 -1.07 5.78 -1.61
CA ARG A 304 -0.63 5.45 -2.97
C ARG A 304 0.62 6.25 -3.31
N HIS A 305 1.61 5.60 -3.90
CA HIS A 305 2.82 6.26 -4.35
C HIS A 305 2.51 7.34 -5.38
N PRO A 306 3.00 8.59 -5.22
CA PRO A 306 3.22 9.47 -6.35
C PRO A 306 4.22 8.82 -7.31
N VAL A 307 3.95 8.89 -8.62
CA VAL A 307 4.84 8.27 -9.62
C VAL A 307 5.00 9.19 -10.79
N LEU A 308 6.23 9.47 -11.16
CA LEU A 308 6.58 10.02 -12.45
C LEU A 308 6.86 8.86 -13.40
N MET A 309 6.28 8.93 -14.60
CA MET A 309 6.34 7.85 -15.58
C MET A 309 6.72 8.41 -16.95
N TRP A 310 7.86 7.96 -17.46
CA TRP A 310 8.16 8.07 -18.87
C TRP A 310 7.66 6.82 -19.56
N VAL A 311 6.92 7.01 -20.67
CA VAL A 311 6.29 5.90 -21.39
C VAL A 311 6.55 6.07 -22.87
N LYS A 312 7.10 5.03 -23.50
CA LYS A 312 7.20 4.89 -24.96
C LYS A 312 6.40 3.70 -25.42
N ALA A 313 5.54 3.91 -26.41
CA ALA A 313 4.73 2.85 -27.01
C ALA A 313 4.76 2.92 -28.53
N GLY A 314 4.75 1.74 -29.17
CA GLY A 314 4.61 1.56 -30.60
C GLY A 314 3.37 0.72 -30.93
N ILE A 315 2.63 1.13 -31.95
CA ILE A 315 1.47 0.41 -32.45
C ILE A 315 1.50 0.28 -33.98
N LYS A 316 0.84 -0.77 -34.49
CA LYS A 316 0.53 -0.91 -35.93
C LYS A 316 -0.69 -0.08 -36.29
N SER A 317 -0.91 0.11 -37.61
CA SER A 317 -2.11 0.78 -38.14
C SER A 317 -3.43 0.08 -37.80
N ASP A 318 -3.41 -1.20 -37.41
CA ASP A 318 -4.57 -1.92 -36.90
C ASP A 318 -4.82 -1.71 -35.40
N GLY A 319 -3.89 -1.02 -34.71
CA GLY A 319 -3.93 -0.72 -33.28
C GLY A 319 -3.21 -1.74 -32.39
N SER A 320 -2.61 -2.81 -32.93
CA SER A 320 -1.88 -3.79 -32.15
C SER A 320 -0.59 -3.19 -31.58
N ILE A 321 -0.31 -3.46 -30.28
CA ILE A 321 0.85 -2.91 -29.57
C ILE A 321 2.09 -3.77 -29.92
N THR A 322 3.06 -3.17 -30.61
CA THR A 322 4.32 -3.82 -30.98
C THR A 322 5.35 -3.80 -29.88
N ALA A 323 5.44 -2.68 -29.16
CA ALA A 323 6.34 -2.52 -28.02
C ALA A 323 5.80 -1.51 -27.02
N LEU A 324 6.16 -1.74 -25.75
CA LEU A 324 5.86 -0.82 -24.64
C LEU A 324 7.05 -0.76 -23.69
N HIS A 325 7.50 0.45 -23.36
CA HIS A 325 8.56 0.68 -22.40
C HIS A 325 8.12 1.70 -21.35
N PHE A 326 8.16 1.30 -20.09
CA PHE A 326 7.95 2.15 -18.93
C PHE A 326 9.24 2.42 -18.19
N ARG A 327 9.45 3.68 -17.80
CA ARG A 327 10.39 4.08 -16.76
C ARG A 327 9.62 4.79 -15.65
N ASN A 328 9.58 4.19 -14.47
CA ASN A 328 8.76 4.64 -13.35
C ASN A 328 9.64 5.08 -12.17
N PHE A 329 9.46 6.33 -11.72
CA PHE A 329 10.12 6.87 -10.55
C PHE A 329 9.09 7.06 -9.42
N LEU A 330 9.22 6.30 -8.33
CA LEU A 330 8.24 6.23 -7.26
C LEU A 330 8.73 6.98 -6.01
N ASP A 331 7.91 7.90 -5.48
CA ASP A 331 8.07 8.45 -4.15
C ASP A 331 7.60 7.42 -3.11
N GLY A 332 8.51 6.95 -2.28
CA GLY A 332 8.26 5.89 -1.32
C GLY A 332 7.80 6.38 0.06
N GLY A 333 8.00 7.66 0.37
CA GLY A 333 7.90 8.15 1.73
C GLY A 333 9.02 7.61 2.62
N ALA A 334 8.87 7.75 3.94
CA ALA A 334 9.96 7.54 4.90
C ALA A 334 10.28 6.07 5.22
N TYR A 335 9.40 5.12 4.86
CA TYR A 335 9.56 3.72 5.26
C TYR A 335 9.25 2.74 4.12
N GLY A 336 9.75 1.51 4.27
CA GLY A 336 9.68 0.49 3.24
C GLY A 336 8.27 -0.04 2.96
N SER A 337 7.49 -0.37 3.98
CA SER A 337 6.16 -0.98 3.81
C SER A 337 6.16 -2.09 2.76
N TYR A 338 5.16 -2.16 1.89
CA TYR A 338 5.13 -3.02 0.69
C TYR A 338 5.84 -2.42 -0.53
N GLY A 339 6.72 -1.44 -0.34
CA GLY A 339 7.32 -0.66 -1.42
C GLY A 339 8.05 -1.50 -2.47
N VAL A 340 8.75 -2.57 -2.07
CA VAL A 340 9.41 -3.49 -3.02
C VAL A 340 8.38 -4.11 -3.96
N ALA A 341 7.26 -4.64 -3.42
CA ALA A 341 6.19 -5.20 -4.23
C ALA A 341 5.50 -4.13 -5.11
N SER A 342 5.28 -2.92 -4.56
CA SER A 342 4.73 -1.79 -5.33
C SER A 342 5.59 -1.49 -6.55
N THR A 343 6.92 -1.46 -6.39
CA THR A 343 7.88 -1.20 -7.47
C THR A 343 7.72 -2.21 -8.60
N PHE A 344 7.63 -3.50 -8.27
CA PHE A 344 7.40 -4.54 -9.29
C PHE A 344 6.02 -4.43 -9.94
N TYR A 345 4.95 -4.14 -9.17
CA TYR A 345 3.59 -4.09 -9.70
C TYR A 345 3.33 -2.92 -10.63
N THR A 346 4.09 -1.82 -10.54
CA THR A 346 3.98 -0.72 -11.52
C THR A 346 4.36 -1.15 -12.94
N GLY A 347 5.12 -2.24 -13.08
CA GLY A 347 5.44 -2.84 -14.38
C GLY A 347 4.69 -4.14 -14.64
N ALA A 348 4.85 -5.12 -13.76
CA ALA A 348 4.44 -6.51 -14.02
C ALA A 348 2.98 -6.68 -14.45
N LEU A 349 2.06 -5.83 -13.96
CA LEU A 349 0.63 -5.95 -14.22
C LEU A 349 0.13 -5.10 -15.42
N GLN A 350 1.00 -4.40 -16.12
CA GLN A 350 0.57 -3.60 -17.28
C GLN A 350 0.23 -4.47 -18.49
N THR A 351 0.77 -5.66 -18.55
CA THR A 351 0.60 -6.63 -19.65
C THR A 351 -0.69 -7.45 -19.58
N VAL A 352 -1.47 -7.35 -18.48
CA VAL A 352 -2.65 -8.22 -18.26
C VAL A 352 -3.93 -7.72 -18.95
N THR A 353 -3.95 -6.48 -19.45
CA THR A 353 -5.14 -5.88 -20.06
C THR A 353 -5.12 -6.00 -21.58
N TYR A 354 -3.94 -5.83 -22.19
CA TYR A 354 -3.75 -5.85 -23.63
C TYR A 354 -2.58 -6.77 -23.98
N PRO A 355 -2.65 -7.51 -25.09
CA PRO A 355 -1.49 -8.21 -25.65
C PRO A 355 -0.40 -7.19 -26.02
N ILE A 356 0.79 -7.41 -25.49
CA ILE A 356 1.98 -6.61 -25.78
C ILE A 356 3.04 -7.56 -26.27
N ALA A 357 3.56 -7.33 -27.48
CA ALA A 357 4.52 -8.26 -28.09
C ALA A 357 5.91 -8.16 -27.45
N ASN A 358 6.38 -6.93 -27.20
CA ASN A 358 7.68 -6.66 -26.59
C ASN A 358 7.51 -5.66 -25.46
N TYR A 359 8.08 -5.96 -24.27
CA TYR A 359 7.83 -5.17 -23.07
C TYR A 359 9.11 -4.94 -22.28
N LYS A 360 9.41 -3.68 -22.01
CA LYS A 360 10.50 -3.27 -21.12
C LYS A 360 9.97 -2.44 -19.97
N PHE A 361 10.51 -2.69 -18.79
CA PHE A 361 10.10 -2.02 -17.58
C PHE A 361 11.29 -1.73 -16.69
N GLU A 362 11.43 -0.49 -16.32
CA GLU A 362 12.41 0.01 -15.36
C GLU A 362 11.70 0.80 -14.28
N ALA A 363 12.06 0.59 -13.03
CA ALA A 363 11.49 1.35 -11.92
C ALA A 363 12.50 1.59 -10.81
N MET A 364 12.40 2.76 -10.19
CA MET A 364 13.16 3.14 -9.01
C MET A 364 12.20 3.69 -7.96
N ARG A 365 12.27 3.14 -6.74
CA ARG A 365 11.58 3.67 -5.57
C ARG A 365 12.60 4.29 -4.63
N VAL A 366 12.37 5.53 -4.26
CA VAL A 366 13.24 6.27 -3.35
C VAL A 366 12.54 6.59 -2.04
N PHE A 367 13.30 6.69 -0.96
CA PHE A 367 12.83 7.22 0.30
C PHE A 367 12.77 8.75 0.26
N THR A 368 11.73 9.30 0.88
CA THR A 368 11.56 10.75 1.12
C THR A 368 11.06 10.97 2.54
N ASN A 369 11.24 12.17 3.08
CA ASN A 369 10.80 12.50 4.43
C ASN A 369 9.29 12.85 4.51
N LYS A 370 8.47 12.00 3.88
CA LYS A 370 7.01 12.09 3.82
C LYS A 370 6.35 10.85 4.40
N ALA A 371 5.03 10.91 4.61
CA ALA A 371 4.24 9.74 5.02
C ALA A 371 4.50 8.55 4.08
N PRO A 372 4.67 7.32 4.61
CA PRO A 372 5.05 6.16 3.80
C PRO A 372 3.98 5.80 2.78
N CYS A 373 4.43 5.31 1.64
CA CYS A 373 3.56 4.77 0.60
C CYS A 373 3.60 3.24 0.61
N GLY A 374 2.44 2.63 0.39
CA GLY A 374 2.28 1.17 0.45
C GLY A 374 1.09 0.67 -0.38
N PRO A 375 0.45 -0.43 0.07
CA PRO A 375 -0.63 -1.04 -0.66
C PRO A 375 -1.88 -0.14 -0.61
N LYS A 376 -2.39 0.22 -1.76
CA LYS A 376 -3.70 0.84 -1.91
C LYS A 376 -4.45 0.19 -3.05
N ARG A 377 -5.75 0.00 -2.90
CA ARG A 377 -6.70 -0.64 -3.84
C ARG A 377 -6.22 -0.58 -5.30
N GLY A 378 -5.89 -1.75 -5.90
CA GLY A 378 -5.18 -1.83 -7.18
C GLY A 378 -3.66 -1.66 -7.06
N HIS A 379 -3.04 -2.16 -5.97
CA HIS A 379 -1.64 -2.01 -5.56
C HIS A 379 -0.64 -1.90 -6.74
N GLY A 380 0.01 -0.74 -6.90
CA GLY A 380 1.01 -0.44 -7.94
C GLY A 380 0.45 -0.23 -9.37
N THR A 381 -0.76 -0.67 -9.68
CA THR A 381 -1.28 -0.73 -11.06
C THR A 381 -1.93 0.57 -11.58
N PRO A 382 -2.69 1.35 -10.79
CA PRO A 382 -3.44 2.49 -11.34
C PRO A 382 -2.56 3.59 -11.95
N GLN A 383 -1.38 3.83 -11.40
CA GLN A 383 -0.50 4.90 -11.86
C GLN A 383 -0.05 4.66 -13.31
N PRO A 384 0.68 3.56 -13.63
CA PRO A 384 1.08 3.31 -15.02
C PRO A 384 -0.11 2.97 -15.92
N ARG A 385 -1.20 2.45 -15.37
CA ARG A 385 -2.42 2.25 -16.14
C ARG A 385 -3.00 3.57 -16.62
N PHE A 386 -3.04 4.60 -15.76
CA PHE A 386 -3.44 5.95 -16.16
C PHE A 386 -2.63 6.44 -17.37
N ALA A 387 -1.30 6.33 -17.32
CA ALA A 387 -0.42 6.75 -18.40
C ALA A 387 -0.71 6.00 -19.71
N LEU A 388 -0.82 4.66 -19.63
CA LEU A 388 -1.09 3.83 -20.81
C LEU A 388 -2.47 4.12 -21.42
N GLU A 389 -3.51 4.29 -20.59
CA GLU A 389 -4.86 4.54 -21.09
C GLU A 389 -4.97 5.91 -21.79
N VAL A 390 -4.30 6.96 -21.25
CA VAL A 390 -4.23 8.26 -21.92
C VAL A 390 -3.47 8.15 -23.24
N LEU A 391 -2.38 7.37 -23.26
CA LEU A 391 -1.61 7.16 -24.48
C LEU A 391 -2.42 6.42 -25.57
N LEU A 392 -3.23 5.42 -25.15
CA LEU A 392 -4.12 4.69 -26.06
C LEU A 392 -5.23 5.59 -26.64
N ASP A 393 -5.76 6.54 -25.87
CA ASP A 393 -6.71 7.54 -26.39
C ASP A 393 -6.06 8.40 -27.50
N LYS A 394 -4.82 8.84 -27.30
CA LYS A 394 -4.06 9.60 -28.30
C LYS A 394 -3.77 8.76 -29.55
N PHE A 395 -3.46 7.48 -29.40
CA PHE A 395 -3.32 6.57 -30.54
C PHE A 395 -4.65 6.36 -31.28
N ALA A 396 -5.76 6.27 -30.55
CA ALA A 396 -7.07 6.21 -31.19
C ALA A 396 -7.35 7.42 -32.07
N GLU A 397 -6.96 8.61 -31.62
CA GLU A 397 -7.05 9.84 -32.42
C GLU A 397 -6.15 9.79 -33.68
N ASP A 398 -4.89 9.35 -33.54
CA ASP A 398 -3.96 9.19 -34.66
C ASP A 398 -4.48 8.24 -35.75
N LEU A 399 -5.17 7.18 -35.32
CA LEU A 399 -5.75 6.15 -36.20
C LEU A 399 -7.16 6.51 -36.70
N GLY A 400 -7.77 7.60 -36.23
CA GLY A 400 -9.16 7.95 -36.52
C GLY A 400 -10.17 6.92 -35.97
N LEU A 401 -9.85 6.24 -34.88
CA LEU A 401 -10.68 5.23 -34.24
C LEU A 401 -11.36 5.80 -32.98
N GLU A 402 -12.52 5.23 -32.65
CA GLU A 402 -13.11 5.48 -31.33
C GLU A 402 -12.28 4.78 -30.24
N PRO A 403 -12.03 5.45 -29.09
CA PRO A 403 -11.23 4.88 -28.00
C PRO A 403 -11.74 3.52 -27.51
N ALA A 404 -13.06 3.33 -27.45
CA ALA A 404 -13.64 2.05 -27.07
C ALA A 404 -13.39 0.96 -28.11
N GLU A 405 -13.44 1.32 -29.40
CA GLU A 405 -13.21 0.38 -30.50
C GLU A 405 -11.76 -0.12 -30.50
N LEU A 406 -10.78 0.79 -30.36
CA LEU A 406 -9.36 0.40 -30.27
C LEU A 406 -9.14 -0.63 -29.16
N ARG A 407 -9.71 -0.38 -27.98
CA ARG A 407 -9.58 -1.30 -26.83
C ARG A 407 -10.26 -2.64 -27.07
N LEU A 408 -11.50 -2.63 -27.57
CA LEU A 408 -12.28 -3.86 -27.83
C LEU A 408 -11.60 -4.79 -28.85
N ARG A 409 -10.83 -4.24 -29.81
CA ARG A 409 -10.08 -5.04 -30.79
C ARG A 409 -8.91 -5.78 -30.15
N HIS A 410 -8.32 -5.21 -29.11
CA HIS A 410 -7.02 -5.63 -28.58
C HIS A 410 -7.04 -6.01 -27.08
N LEU A 411 -8.18 -6.45 -26.53
CA LEU A 411 -8.23 -6.96 -25.17
C LEU A 411 -7.48 -8.30 -25.05
N MET A 412 -6.85 -8.51 -23.89
CA MET A 412 -6.20 -9.80 -23.58
C MET A 412 -7.24 -10.93 -23.64
N PRO A 413 -7.01 -11.98 -24.42
CA PRO A 413 -7.94 -13.12 -24.52
C PRO A 413 -7.99 -13.93 -23.23
N ASP A 414 -9.11 -14.67 -23.04
CA ASP A 414 -9.19 -15.69 -22.01
C ASP A 414 -8.17 -16.81 -22.23
N ASN A 415 -7.72 -17.41 -21.13
CA ASN A 415 -6.75 -18.51 -21.11
C ASN A 415 -5.46 -18.21 -21.87
N SER A 416 -4.96 -16.98 -21.76
CA SER A 416 -3.75 -16.50 -22.41
C SER A 416 -2.59 -16.33 -21.46
N LEU A 417 -1.39 -16.27 -22.01
CA LEU A 417 -0.15 -15.97 -21.30
C LEU A 417 0.36 -14.60 -21.76
N THR A 418 0.69 -13.74 -20.81
CA THR A 418 1.30 -12.45 -21.13
C THR A 418 2.77 -12.61 -21.53
N VAL A 419 3.36 -11.59 -22.15
CA VAL A 419 4.78 -11.59 -22.54
C VAL A 419 5.72 -11.83 -21.34
N ASN A 420 5.33 -11.39 -20.15
CA ASN A 420 6.05 -11.62 -18.89
C ASN A 420 5.52 -12.81 -18.08
N HIS A 421 4.90 -13.79 -18.77
CA HIS A 421 4.51 -15.10 -18.25
C HIS A 421 3.43 -15.10 -17.17
N LEU A 422 2.55 -14.10 -17.13
CA LEU A 422 1.37 -14.12 -16.28
C LEU A 422 0.20 -14.81 -16.99
N THR A 423 -0.54 -15.66 -16.27
CA THR A 423 -1.69 -16.38 -16.83
C THR A 423 -2.96 -15.56 -16.61
N VAL A 424 -3.64 -15.20 -17.70
CA VAL A 424 -4.97 -14.58 -17.67
C VAL A 424 -6.00 -15.68 -17.97
N THR A 425 -6.75 -16.10 -16.97
CA THR A 425 -7.72 -17.19 -17.08
C THR A 425 -9.04 -16.75 -17.69
N THR A 426 -9.52 -15.57 -17.28
CA THR A 426 -10.79 -14.97 -17.74
C THR A 426 -10.64 -13.47 -17.86
N ASN A 427 -11.35 -12.87 -18.81
CA ASN A 427 -11.37 -11.42 -19.01
C ASN A 427 -12.78 -10.91 -19.37
N GLY A 428 -13.51 -10.38 -18.38
CA GLY A 428 -14.83 -9.79 -18.60
C GLY A 428 -14.82 -8.32 -19.07
N LEU A 429 -13.65 -7.74 -19.34
CA LEU A 429 -13.48 -6.31 -19.61
C LEU A 429 -14.22 -5.86 -20.87
N GLY A 430 -14.27 -6.70 -21.91
CA GLY A 430 -15.01 -6.41 -23.14
C GLY A 430 -16.52 -6.23 -22.93
N GLU A 431 -17.11 -7.03 -22.05
CA GLU A 431 -18.52 -6.85 -21.65
C GLU A 431 -18.71 -5.55 -20.85
N CYS A 432 -17.80 -5.24 -19.92
CA CYS A 432 -17.84 -4.00 -19.16
C CYS A 432 -17.76 -2.77 -20.06
N LEU A 433 -16.85 -2.79 -21.05
CA LEU A 433 -16.69 -1.71 -22.03
C LEU A 433 -17.97 -1.47 -22.84
N ARG A 434 -18.54 -2.53 -23.42
CA ARG A 434 -19.77 -2.43 -24.19
C ARG A 434 -20.91 -1.86 -23.36
N LYS A 435 -21.13 -2.39 -22.15
CA LYS A 435 -22.18 -1.93 -21.25
C LYS A 435 -22.01 -0.45 -20.83
N VAL A 436 -20.80 -0.02 -20.50
CA VAL A 436 -20.59 1.37 -20.05
C VAL A 436 -20.70 2.36 -21.22
N THR A 437 -20.21 2.02 -22.40
CA THR A 437 -20.30 2.88 -23.58
C THR A 437 -21.75 3.01 -24.08
N GLU A 438 -22.52 1.93 -24.05
CA GLU A 438 -23.95 1.93 -24.36
C GLU A 438 -24.74 2.75 -23.33
N ALA A 439 -24.63 2.45 -22.04
CA ALA A 439 -25.35 3.11 -20.97
C ALA A 439 -25.06 4.61 -20.86
N SER A 440 -23.81 5.03 -21.17
CA SER A 440 -23.40 6.43 -21.14
C SER A 440 -23.66 7.18 -22.45
N VAL A 441 -24.08 6.49 -23.52
CA VAL A 441 -24.15 7.05 -24.89
C VAL A 441 -22.82 7.74 -25.27
N PHE A 442 -21.71 7.06 -24.95
CA PHE A 442 -20.37 7.64 -24.88
C PHE A 442 -19.97 8.41 -26.14
N GLN A 443 -20.11 7.79 -27.31
CA GLN A 443 -19.70 8.37 -28.58
C GLN A 443 -20.47 9.66 -28.89
N GLN A 444 -21.78 9.67 -28.74
CA GLN A 444 -22.62 10.83 -28.98
C GLN A 444 -22.22 11.97 -28.03
N ARG A 445 -22.14 11.70 -26.73
CA ARG A 445 -21.80 12.70 -25.71
C ARG A 445 -20.38 13.25 -25.86
N ARG A 446 -19.43 12.42 -26.33
CA ARG A 446 -18.07 12.87 -26.60
C ARG A 446 -18.05 13.87 -27.77
N ASN A 447 -18.80 13.58 -28.84
CA ASN A 447 -18.89 14.46 -30.02
C ASN A 447 -19.65 15.77 -29.73
N GLU A 448 -20.58 15.75 -28.77
CA GLU A 448 -21.35 16.91 -28.32
C GLU A 448 -20.67 17.72 -27.21
N SER A 449 -19.45 17.34 -26.80
CA SER A 449 -18.75 18.01 -25.70
C SER A 449 -18.44 19.47 -26.04
N SER A 450 -18.76 20.36 -25.10
CA SER A 450 -18.46 21.79 -25.21
C SER A 450 -17.03 22.09 -24.73
N PRO A 451 -16.44 23.23 -25.17
CA PRO A 451 -15.12 23.68 -24.73
C PRO A 451 -15.00 23.62 -23.18
N GLY A 452 -13.93 23.03 -22.68
CA GLY A 452 -13.68 22.86 -21.24
C GLY A 452 -14.38 21.67 -20.58
N LYS A 453 -15.11 20.86 -21.35
CA LYS A 453 -15.68 19.57 -20.89
C LYS A 453 -15.15 18.44 -21.75
N GLY A 454 -14.57 17.44 -21.14
CA GLY A 454 -14.11 16.22 -21.79
C GLY A 454 -14.82 14.99 -21.27
N LEU A 455 -14.97 13.97 -22.09
CA LEU A 455 -15.44 12.64 -21.73
C LEU A 455 -14.35 11.63 -22.09
N GLY A 456 -13.75 11.03 -21.08
CA GLY A 456 -12.68 10.02 -21.23
C GLY A 456 -13.19 8.61 -20.96
N LEU A 457 -12.47 7.64 -21.50
CA LEU A 457 -12.67 6.21 -21.29
C LEU A 457 -11.33 5.60 -20.88
N GLY A 458 -11.35 4.78 -19.84
CA GLY A 458 -10.18 4.03 -19.40
C GLY A 458 -10.55 2.62 -18.96
N CYS A 459 -9.63 1.69 -19.12
CA CYS A 459 -9.77 0.30 -18.77
C CYS A 459 -8.72 -0.14 -17.76
N SER A 460 -9.07 -1.05 -16.88
CA SER A 460 -8.10 -1.66 -15.98
C SER A 460 -8.47 -3.09 -15.66
N SER A 461 -7.49 -3.98 -15.76
CA SER A 461 -7.53 -5.33 -15.23
C SER A 461 -6.50 -5.47 -14.12
N TYR A 462 -6.77 -6.35 -13.17
CA TYR A 462 -5.86 -6.63 -12.07
C TYR A 462 -5.84 -8.12 -11.77
N LEU A 463 -4.65 -8.69 -11.66
CA LEU A 463 -4.48 -10.03 -11.10
C LEU A 463 -4.31 -9.91 -9.59
N SER A 464 -5.08 -10.69 -8.82
CA SER A 464 -4.97 -10.69 -7.36
C SER A 464 -3.54 -11.01 -6.91
N GLY A 465 -3.01 -10.21 -5.99
CA GLY A 465 -1.64 -10.35 -5.50
C GLY A 465 -1.41 -11.48 -4.52
N ALA A 466 -2.47 -12.13 -4.01
CA ALA A 466 -2.32 -13.27 -3.12
C ALA A 466 -1.69 -14.45 -3.87
N GLY A 467 -0.38 -14.64 -3.68
CA GLY A 467 0.38 -15.66 -4.36
C GLY A 467 0.64 -15.38 -5.83
N LEU A 468 0.50 -14.14 -6.27
CA LEU A 468 0.94 -13.75 -7.60
C LEU A 468 2.41 -14.13 -7.76
N PRO A 469 2.78 -14.98 -8.74
CA PRO A 469 4.17 -15.31 -8.95
C PRO A 469 4.90 -14.08 -9.47
N ILE A 470 5.55 -13.35 -8.56
CA ILE A 470 6.58 -12.41 -8.98
C ILE A 470 7.77 -13.29 -9.37
N TYR A 471 7.71 -13.82 -10.60
CA TYR A 471 8.75 -14.58 -11.30
C TYR A 471 9.22 -15.89 -10.63
N TRP A 472 9.20 -16.03 -9.31
CA TRP A 472 9.72 -17.19 -8.60
C TRP A 472 8.74 -17.84 -7.62
N ASN A 473 7.69 -17.16 -7.19
CA ASN A 473 6.71 -17.74 -6.29
C ASN A 473 5.61 -18.45 -7.08
N LYS A 474 5.83 -19.72 -7.37
CA LYS A 474 4.87 -20.55 -8.11
C LYS A 474 3.86 -21.28 -7.20
N MET A 475 3.91 -21.06 -5.91
CA MET A 475 3.12 -21.80 -4.92
C MET A 475 2.41 -20.87 -3.96
N PRO A 476 1.36 -20.15 -4.41
CA PRO A 476 0.45 -19.50 -3.48
C PRO A 476 -0.23 -20.57 -2.62
N HIS A 477 -0.29 -20.38 -1.31
CA HIS A 477 -0.90 -21.35 -0.42
C HIS A 477 -1.74 -20.68 0.67
N SER A 478 -2.79 -21.37 1.07
CA SER A 478 -3.58 -21.06 2.24
C SER A 478 -3.65 -22.32 3.11
N GLY A 479 -3.68 -22.13 4.41
CA GLY A 479 -3.82 -23.22 5.38
C GLY A 479 -5.15 -23.11 6.12
N VAL A 480 -5.82 -24.24 6.29
CA VAL A 480 -7.03 -24.37 7.10
C VAL A 480 -6.84 -25.52 8.07
N GLN A 481 -7.16 -25.27 9.34
CA GLN A 481 -7.26 -26.31 10.35
C GLN A 481 -8.70 -26.40 10.84
N ILE A 482 -9.31 -27.58 10.66
CA ILE A 482 -10.69 -27.85 11.09
C ILE A 482 -10.62 -28.93 12.17
N LYS A 483 -11.27 -28.67 13.30
CA LYS A 483 -11.50 -29.65 14.37
C LYS A 483 -13.01 -29.84 14.51
N ILE A 484 -13.47 -31.09 14.46
CA ILE A 484 -14.87 -31.50 14.70
C ILE A 484 -14.82 -32.36 15.96
N ASP A 485 -15.53 -31.94 17.01
CA ASP A 485 -15.65 -32.68 18.28
C ASP A 485 -16.92 -33.52 18.27
#